data_2fac7dc00da30a21e799809eb09e8a45
#
_entry.id   2fac7dc00da30a21e799809eb09e8a45
#
_cell.length_a   1.000
_cell.length_b   1.000
_cell.length_c   1.000
_cell.angle_alpha   90.00
_cell.angle_beta   90.00
_cell.angle_gamma   90.00
#
_symmetry.space_group_name_H-M   'P 1'
#
loop_
_entity.id
_entity.type
_entity.pdbx_description
1 polymer ?
#
loop_
_entity_poly.entity_id
_entity_poly.type
_entity_poly.pdbx_seq_one_letter_code
_entity_poly.pdbx_strand_id
1 'polypeptide(L)'
;EARASAAAAASASAADAALYERLKNIVPDDVDVCDLMSAGDTEAILGQQLRTITFSRSSYEAGTKTWLQCQLDLFAVTPYESFPTKALEIIYSVRPRERGLMEEVNAFDGVSNARPVTVHGLEGEGAAYEFSSDYGLIWRYPDGYTIKFRMDKTHIAPPRDPTDTILIPLLQRITTTVHTAASGPTQNDTVYPPRPTTPPATPTPTPTP
;
A
#
# COMPACT_ATOMS: atom_id res chain seq x y z
N GLU A 1 -18.16 35.04 -29.56
CA GLU A 1 -17.81 35.18 -28.13
C GLU A 1 -18.66 34.28 -27.23
N ALA A 2 -19.98 34.22 -27.35
CA ALA A 2 -20.85 33.39 -26.49
C ALA A 2 -20.52 31.89 -26.49
N ARG A 3 -20.11 31.31 -27.65
CA ARG A 3 -19.71 29.91 -27.73
C ARG A 3 -18.40 29.60 -27.05
N ALA A 4 -17.42 30.50 -27.06
CA ALA A 4 -16.14 30.34 -26.37
C ALA A 4 -16.33 30.40 -24.85
N SER A 5 -17.21 31.28 -24.36
CA SER A 5 -17.54 31.40 -22.93
C SER A 5 -18.27 30.17 -22.41
N ALA A 6 -19.20 29.58 -23.19
CA ALA A 6 -19.90 28.35 -22.80
C ALA A 6 -18.96 27.12 -22.74
N ALA A 7 -18.03 27.01 -23.70
CA ALA A 7 -17.02 25.93 -23.70
C ALA A 7 -16.04 26.04 -22.50
N ALA A 8 -15.62 27.25 -22.14
CA ALA A 8 -14.77 27.49 -20.98
C ALA A 8 -15.49 27.17 -19.66
N ALA A 9 -16.77 27.53 -19.53
CA ALA A 9 -17.57 27.19 -18.35
C ALA A 9 -17.83 25.69 -18.21
N ALA A 10 -18.09 25.00 -19.33
CA ALA A 10 -18.25 23.54 -19.32
C ALA A 10 -16.95 22.80 -18.95
N SER A 11 -15.80 23.30 -19.42
CA SER A 11 -14.47 22.76 -19.07
C SER A 11 -14.14 22.96 -17.58
N ALA A 12 -14.43 24.14 -17.01
CA ALA A 12 -14.26 24.41 -15.60
C ALA A 12 -15.15 23.52 -14.72
N SER A 13 -16.43 23.35 -15.08
CA SER A 13 -17.36 22.47 -14.36
C SER A 13 -16.93 21.01 -14.41
N ALA A 14 -16.37 20.53 -15.52
CA ALA A 14 -15.84 19.17 -15.63
C ALA A 14 -14.59 18.96 -14.78
N ALA A 15 -13.71 19.97 -14.72
CA ALA A 15 -12.52 19.94 -13.86
C ALA A 15 -12.88 19.96 -12.37
N ASP A 16 -13.88 20.76 -11.97
CA ASP A 16 -14.39 20.81 -10.60
C ASP A 16 -15.05 19.49 -10.20
N ALA A 17 -15.84 18.88 -11.10
CA ALA A 17 -16.44 17.56 -10.85
C ALA A 17 -15.37 16.47 -10.70
N ALA A 18 -14.35 16.46 -11.55
CA ALA A 18 -13.23 15.51 -11.45
C ALA A 18 -12.42 15.72 -10.16
N LEU A 19 -12.19 16.97 -9.75
CA LEU A 19 -11.56 17.30 -8.47
C LEU A 19 -12.41 16.83 -7.29
N TYR A 20 -13.73 17.05 -7.31
CA TYR A 20 -14.65 16.60 -6.29
C TYR A 20 -14.64 15.07 -6.14
N GLU A 21 -14.74 14.32 -7.25
CA GLU A 21 -14.68 12.85 -7.23
C GLU A 21 -13.32 12.36 -6.72
N ARG A 22 -12.24 13.05 -7.04
CA ARG A 22 -10.90 12.76 -6.52
C ARG A 22 -10.80 13.01 -5.02
N LEU A 23 -11.31 14.17 -4.54
CA LEU A 23 -11.30 14.52 -3.12
C LEU A 23 -12.21 13.62 -2.27
N LYS A 24 -13.31 13.15 -2.83
CA LYS A 24 -14.25 12.22 -2.18
C LYS A 24 -13.62 10.87 -1.82
N ASN A 25 -12.56 10.47 -2.53
CA ASN A 25 -11.88 9.19 -2.35
C ASN A 25 -10.52 9.33 -1.62
N ILE A 26 -10.19 10.51 -1.08
CA ILE A 26 -8.99 10.68 -0.26
C ILE A 26 -9.21 10.01 1.09
N VAL A 27 -8.23 9.23 1.52
CA VAL A 27 -8.19 8.67 2.87
C VAL A 27 -7.84 9.81 3.83
N PRO A 28 -8.66 10.12 4.87
CA PRO A 28 -8.31 11.13 5.85
C PRO A 28 -7.02 10.79 6.62
N ASP A 29 -6.25 11.79 7.00
CA ASP A 29 -4.93 11.65 7.65
C ASP A 29 -4.95 10.85 8.96
N ASP A 30 -6.08 10.88 9.70
CA ASP A 30 -6.28 10.22 10.98
C ASP A 30 -6.75 8.76 10.85
N VAL A 31 -7.03 8.30 9.63
CA VAL A 31 -7.38 6.90 9.40
C VAL A 31 -6.18 6.00 9.70
N ASP A 32 -6.47 4.93 10.42
CA ASP A 32 -5.47 3.92 10.73
C ASP A 32 -5.19 3.03 9.51
N VAL A 33 -3.92 2.91 9.15
CA VAL A 33 -3.44 2.05 8.07
C VAL A 33 -3.04 0.70 8.65
N CYS A 34 -3.97 -0.26 8.60
CA CYS A 34 -3.75 -1.66 8.97
C CYS A 34 -3.29 -1.87 10.43
N ASP A 35 -3.73 -1.05 11.36
CA ASP A 35 -3.27 -1.01 12.76
C ASP A 35 -1.76 -0.76 12.89
N LEU A 36 -1.11 -0.20 11.87
CA LEU A 36 0.34 0.01 11.83
C LEU A 36 0.73 1.46 12.09
N MET A 37 0.09 2.40 11.41
CA MET A 37 0.36 3.84 11.49
C MET A 37 -0.81 4.65 10.92
N SER A 38 -0.80 5.97 11.06
CA SER A 38 -1.81 6.83 10.44
C SER A 38 -1.63 6.95 8.92
N ALA A 39 -2.71 7.29 8.20
CA ALA A 39 -2.66 7.58 6.77
C ALA A 39 -1.75 8.77 6.47
N GLY A 40 -1.81 9.84 7.26
CA GLY A 40 -0.95 11.01 7.11
C GLY A 40 0.54 10.68 7.25
N ASP A 41 0.94 9.86 8.23
CA ASP A 41 2.33 9.39 8.36
C ASP A 41 2.74 8.54 7.16
N THR A 42 1.85 7.68 6.68
CA THR A 42 2.09 6.82 5.51
C THR A 42 2.30 7.67 4.25
N GLU A 43 1.42 8.62 3.99
CA GLU A 43 1.49 9.53 2.85
C GLU A 43 2.75 10.42 2.89
N ALA A 44 3.14 10.87 4.08
CA ALA A 44 4.37 11.64 4.26
C ALA A 44 5.63 10.84 3.87
N ILE A 45 5.66 9.53 4.18
CA ILE A 45 6.78 8.64 3.81
C ILE A 45 6.73 8.32 2.31
N LEU A 46 5.54 8.00 1.77
CA LEU A 46 5.36 7.63 0.37
C LEU A 46 5.52 8.83 -0.58
N GLY A 47 5.28 10.06 -0.10
CA GLY A 47 5.20 11.27 -0.92
C GLY A 47 3.99 11.29 -1.86
N GLN A 48 2.96 10.45 -1.61
CA GLN A 48 1.78 10.26 -2.44
C GLN A 48 0.56 10.01 -1.58
N GLN A 49 -0.61 10.39 -2.08
CA GLN A 49 -1.88 10.21 -1.39
C GLN A 49 -2.41 8.79 -1.53
N LEU A 50 -2.95 8.26 -0.43
CA LEU A 50 -3.63 6.97 -0.37
C LEU A 50 -4.99 7.05 -1.07
N ARG A 51 -5.29 6.03 -1.84
CA ARG A 51 -6.58 5.84 -2.51
C ARG A 51 -7.44 4.81 -1.79
N THR A 52 -6.86 3.63 -1.54
CA THR A 52 -7.53 2.57 -0.78
C THR A 52 -6.52 1.86 0.10
N ILE A 53 -7.04 1.31 1.20
CA ILE A 53 -6.32 0.44 2.11
C ILE A 53 -7.09 -0.88 2.14
N THR A 54 -6.40 -1.99 1.91
CA THR A 54 -6.96 -3.33 2.11
C THR A 54 -6.18 -4.02 3.21
N PHE A 55 -6.89 -4.47 4.23
CA PHE A 55 -6.31 -5.06 5.42
C PHE A 55 -6.90 -6.43 5.71
N SER A 56 -6.03 -7.39 5.96
CA SER A 56 -6.40 -8.69 6.47
C SER A 56 -5.41 -9.20 7.51
N ARG A 57 -5.93 -9.92 8.47
CA ARG A 57 -5.16 -10.48 9.58
C ARG A 57 -5.75 -11.82 9.98
N SER A 58 -4.89 -12.80 10.22
CA SER A 58 -5.29 -14.11 10.72
C SER A 58 -4.29 -14.66 11.70
N SER A 59 -4.75 -15.50 12.61
CA SER A 59 -3.88 -16.34 13.42
C SER A 59 -4.17 -17.81 13.12
N TYR A 60 -3.15 -18.64 13.17
CA TYR A 60 -3.22 -20.07 12.92
C TYR A 60 -2.36 -20.83 13.93
N GLU A 61 -2.43 -22.18 13.92
CA GLU A 61 -1.78 -23.04 14.90
C GLU A 61 -2.16 -22.67 16.35
N ALA A 62 -3.47 -22.61 16.62
CA ALA A 62 -4.03 -22.27 17.92
C ALA A 62 -3.58 -20.89 18.47
N GLY A 63 -3.36 -19.94 17.58
CA GLY A 63 -2.97 -18.57 17.96
C GLY A 63 -1.46 -18.35 18.15
N THR A 64 -0.64 -19.37 17.90
CA THR A 64 0.80 -19.26 18.07
C THR A 64 1.51 -18.57 16.91
N LYS A 65 0.89 -18.54 15.73
CA LYS A 65 1.41 -17.86 14.54
C LYS A 65 0.40 -16.85 14.03
N THR A 66 0.88 -15.68 13.71
CA THR A 66 0.08 -14.58 13.19
C THR A 66 0.53 -14.21 11.79
N TRP A 67 -0.41 -13.74 10.99
CA TRP A 67 -0.19 -13.23 9.66
C TRP A 67 -0.98 -11.94 9.48
N LEU A 68 -0.34 -10.93 8.91
CA LEU A 68 -0.96 -9.65 8.58
C LEU A 68 -0.59 -9.30 7.13
N GLN A 69 -1.56 -8.84 6.37
CA GLN A 69 -1.36 -8.27 5.04
C GLN A 69 -2.04 -6.92 4.96
N CYS A 70 -1.27 -5.93 4.57
CA CYS A 70 -1.72 -4.57 4.31
C CYS A 70 -1.39 -4.24 2.86
N GLN A 71 -2.39 -3.82 2.08
CA GLN A 71 -2.23 -3.42 0.69
C GLN A 71 -2.70 -1.98 0.54
N LEU A 72 -1.86 -1.17 -0.07
CA LEU A 72 -2.11 0.24 -0.29
C LEU A 72 -2.16 0.51 -1.79
N ASP A 73 -3.27 1.12 -2.23
CA ASP A 73 -3.36 1.70 -3.55
C ASP A 73 -3.13 3.21 -3.43
N LEU A 74 -2.39 3.77 -4.37
CA LEU A 74 -2.10 5.19 -4.44
C LEU A 74 -2.85 5.84 -5.60
N PHE A 75 -3.04 7.15 -5.54
CA PHE A 75 -3.49 7.88 -6.71
C PHE A 75 -2.41 7.82 -7.79
N ALA A 76 -2.82 7.49 -9.01
CA ALA A 76 -1.93 7.41 -10.15
C ALA A 76 -1.17 8.72 -10.36
N VAL A 77 0.14 8.60 -10.62
CA VAL A 77 0.99 9.74 -10.99
C VAL A 77 0.66 10.20 -12.42
N THR A 78 0.07 9.31 -13.23
CA THR A 78 -0.30 9.59 -14.60
C THR A 78 -1.82 9.40 -14.85
N PRO A 79 -2.47 10.24 -15.69
CA PRO A 79 -3.92 10.17 -15.93
C PRO A 79 -4.37 8.92 -16.72
N TYR A 80 -3.45 8.04 -17.13
CA TYR A 80 -3.75 6.87 -17.97
C TYR A 80 -3.91 5.55 -17.21
N GLU A 81 -3.73 5.52 -15.91
CA GLU A 81 -3.89 4.31 -15.12
C GLU A 81 -5.37 4.08 -14.80
N SER A 82 -6.02 3.24 -15.60
CA SER A 82 -7.43 2.88 -15.46
C SER A 82 -7.71 1.80 -14.42
N PHE A 83 -6.70 1.16 -13.84
CA PHE A 83 -6.87 0.08 -12.86
C PHE A 83 -6.13 0.39 -11.55
N PRO A 84 -6.78 0.15 -10.39
CA PRO A 84 -6.11 0.21 -9.12
C PRO A 84 -5.05 -0.90 -9.06
N THR A 85 -3.79 -0.53 -9.22
CA THR A 85 -2.68 -1.43 -8.99
C THR A 85 -2.24 -1.30 -7.54
N LYS A 86 -1.92 -2.42 -6.91
CA LYS A 86 -1.33 -2.43 -5.56
C LYS A 86 0.00 -1.69 -5.62
N ALA A 87 0.03 -0.48 -5.09
CA ALA A 87 1.25 0.31 -5.09
C ALA A 87 2.26 -0.18 -4.06
N LEU A 88 1.77 -0.56 -2.87
CA LEU A 88 2.58 -1.11 -1.78
C LEU A 88 1.85 -2.26 -1.10
N GLU A 89 2.55 -3.33 -0.85
CA GLU A 89 2.11 -4.47 -0.06
C GLU A 89 3.05 -4.67 1.13
N ILE A 90 2.49 -4.80 2.33
CA ILE A 90 3.21 -5.11 3.56
C ILE A 90 2.68 -6.46 4.05
N ILE A 91 3.56 -7.44 4.21
CA ILE A 91 3.23 -8.77 4.72
C ILE A 91 4.09 -9.04 5.95
N TYR A 92 3.44 -9.36 7.07
CA TYR A 92 4.10 -9.80 8.29
C TYR A 92 3.68 -11.23 8.60
N SER A 93 4.65 -12.11 8.80
CA SER A 93 4.39 -13.53 9.06
C SER A 93 5.59 -14.23 9.68
N VAL A 94 5.34 -15.38 10.30
CA VAL A 94 6.40 -16.31 10.70
C VAL A 94 6.96 -17.02 9.48
N ARG A 95 8.28 -17.03 9.36
CA ARG A 95 8.97 -17.90 8.41
C ARG A 95 10.00 -18.75 9.15
N PRO A 96 10.01 -20.07 8.99
CA PRO A 96 11.05 -20.93 9.53
C PRO A 96 12.44 -20.45 9.09
N ARG A 97 13.39 -20.40 10.03
CA ARG A 97 14.78 -20.04 9.74
C ARG A 97 15.54 -21.29 9.30
N GLU A 98 15.33 -21.70 8.05
CA GLU A 98 16.05 -22.85 7.48
C GLU A 98 17.38 -22.45 6.85
N ARG A 99 17.50 -21.19 6.37
CA ARG A 99 18.65 -20.65 5.64
C ARG A 99 18.93 -19.21 6.04
N GLY A 100 20.10 -18.70 5.68
CA GLY A 100 20.40 -17.27 5.76
C GLY A 100 19.44 -16.46 4.87
N LEU A 101 19.06 -15.26 5.30
CA LEU A 101 18.07 -14.45 4.58
C LEU A 101 18.47 -14.17 3.13
N MET A 102 19.75 -13.86 2.89
CA MET A 102 20.25 -13.62 1.52
C MET A 102 20.20 -14.85 0.63
N GLU A 103 20.45 -16.04 1.19
CA GLU A 103 20.32 -17.30 0.45
C GLU A 103 18.86 -17.56 0.07
N GLU A 104 17.94 -17.31 1.01
CA GLU A 104 16.50 -17.42 0.77
C GLU A 104 16.02 -16.45 -0.31
N VAL A 105 16.43 -15.20 -0.24
CA VAL A 105 16.04 -14.17 -1.23
C VAL A 105 16.59 -14.48 -2.63
N ASN A 106 17.84 -14.92 -2.73
CA ASN A 106 18.46 -15.29 -4.00
C ASN A 106 17.84 -16.55 -4.64
N ALA A 107 17.14 -17.37 -3.84
CA ALA A 107 16.41 -18.53 -4.32
C ALA A 107 15.01 -18.20 -4.88
N PHE A 108 14.53 -16.97 -4.74
CA PHE A 108 13.26 -16.56 -5.34
C PHE A 108 13.42 -16.42 -6.85
N ASP A 109 12.55 -17.08 -7.59
CA ASP A 109 12.53 -16.97 -9.04
C ASP A 109 12.23 -15.53 -9.50
N GLY A 110 13.01 -15.02 -10.43
CA GLY A 110 12.87 -13.67 -10.99
C GLY A 110 13.44 -12.54 -10.12
N VAL A 111 14.09 -12.84 -9.00
CA VAL A 111 14.81 -11.84 -8.20
C VAL A 111 16.10 -11.40 -8.87
N SER A 112 16.35 -10.12 -8.85
CA SER A 112 17.60 -9.49 -9.27
C SER A 112 18.05 -8.46 -8.22
N ASN A 113 19.30 -8.02 -8.32
CA ASN A 113 19.88 -6.95 -7.48
C ASN A 113 19.70 -7.17 -5.97
N ALA A 114 19.68 -8.45 -5.52
CA ALA A 114 19.56 -8.76 -4.09
C ALA A 114 20.81 -8.29 -3.34
N ARG A 115 20.59 -7.55 -2.25
CA ARG A 115 21.65 -7.00 -1.40
C ARG A 115 21.27 -7.01 0.06
N PRO A 116 22.23 -7.22 1.00
CA PRO A 116 21.96 -7.10 2.42
C PRO A 116 21.63 -5.65 2.78
N VAL A 117 20.77 -5.48 3.78
CA VAL A 117 20.37 -4.18 4.32
C VAL A 117 20.59 -4.20 5.83
N THR A 118 21.17 -3.13 6.33
CA THR A 118 21.31 -2.88 7.77
C THR A 118 20.51 -1.65 8.13
N VAL A 119 19.71 -1.75 9.20
CA VAL A 119 18.91 -0.63 9.71
C VAL A 119 19.41 -0.28 11.10
N HIS A 120 19.87 0.95 11.27
CA HIS A 120 20.41 1.40 12.55
C HIS A 120 19.34 1.32 13.65
N GLY A 121 19.71 0.70 14.79
CA GLY A 121 18.82 0.57 15.94
C GLY A 121 17.76 -0.53 15.81
N LEU A 122 17.78 -1.34 14.74
CA LEU A 122 16.88 -2.46 14.58
C LEU A 122 17.65 -3.78 14.51
N GLU A 123 17.38 -4.69 15.46
CA GLU A 123 17.98 -6.02 15.48
C GLU A 123 17.32 -6.94 14.45
N GLY A 124 18.13 -7.70 13.72
CA GLY A 124 17.67 -8.65 12.72
C GLY A 124 18.52 -8.71 11.46
N GLU A 125 17.97 -9.28 10.41
CA GLU A 125 18.59 -9.44 9.09
C GLU A 125 17.72 -8.79 8.03
N GLY A 126 18.30 -7.95 7.16
CA GLY A 126 17.59 -7.29 6.06
C GLY A 126 18.13 -7.67 4.68
N ALA A 127 17.23 -7.75 3.71
CA ALA A 127 17.58 -7.90 2.30
C ALA A 127 16.66 -7.05 1.42
N ALA A 128 17.25 -6.22 0.56
CA ALA A 128 16.56 -5.54 -0.53
C ALA A 128 16.79 -6.30 -1.83
N TYR A 129 15.81 -6.26 -2.72
CA TYR A 129 15.86 -6.97 -4.00
C TYR A 129 14.88 -6.35 -5.01
N GLU A 130 15.02 -6.74 -6.27
CA GLU A 130 14.11 -6.34 -7.33
C GLU A 130 13.47 -7.55 -7.99
N PHE A 131 12.18 -7.41 -8.33
CA PHE A 131 11.51 -8.17 -9.38
C PHE A 131 11.38 -7.31 -10.65
N SER A 132 10.89 -7.89 -11.74
CA SER A 132 10.61 -7.14 -12.97
C SER A 132 9.68 -5.94 -12.72
N SER A 133 8.64 -6.12 -11.91
CA SER A 133 7.59 -5.13 -11.61
C SER A 133 7.75 -4.40 -10.29
N ASP A 134 8.50 -4.97 -9.33
CA ASP A 134 8.50 -4.49 -7.95
C ASP A 134 9.91 -4.27 -7.41
N TYR A 135 10.02 -3.37 -6.42
CA TYR A 135 11.09 -3.37 -5.45
C TYR A 135 10.64 -4.08 -4.18
N GLY A 136 11.54 -4.84 -3.55
CA GLY A 136 11.25 -5.57 -2.33
C GLY A 136 12.25 -5.28 -1.20
N LEU A 137 11.75 -5.32 0.03
CA LEU A 137 12.53 -5.35 1.26
C LEU A 137 11.97 -6.44 2.16
N ILE A 138 12.83 -7.33 2.65
CA ILE A 138 12.51 -8.28 3.71
C ILE A 138 13.34 -7.94 4.92
N TRP A 139 12.71 -7.91 6.09
CA TRP A 139 13.37 -7.85 7.38
C TRP A 139 12.98 -9.05 8.21
N ARG A 140 13.95 -9.77 8.74
CA ARG A 140 13.76 -10.90 9.66
C ARG A 140 14.18 -10.48 11.07
N TYR A 141 13.22 -10.50 11.99
CA TYR A 141 13.45 -10.24 13.41
C TYR A 141 14.14 -11.43 14.08
N PRO A 142 14.81 -11.22 15.25
CA PRO A 142 15.48 -12.31 15.99
C PRO A 142 14.55 -13.45 16.40
N ASP A 143 13.27 -13.18 16.63
CA ASP A 143 12.23 -14.15 16.99
C ASP A 143 11.73 -15.02 15.83
N GLY A 144 12.24 -14.80 14.60
CA GLY A 144 11.91 -15.53 13.40
C GLY A 144 10.71 -14.97 12.62
N TYR A 145 10.06 -13.91 13.11
CA TYR A 145 9.07 -13.20 12.31
C TYR A 145 9.75 -12.42 11.19
N THR A 146 9.04 -12.29 10.09
CA THR A 146 9.50 -11.50 8.94
C THR A 146 8.45 -10.48 8.55
N ILE A 147 8.91 -9.31 8.16
CA ILE A 147 8.13 -8.33 7.44
C ILE A 147 8.66 -8.19 6.03
N LYS A 148 7.76 -8.16 5.07
CA LYS A 148 8.07 -8.03 3.65
C LYS A 148 7.30 -6.86 3.07
N PHE A 149 8.03 -6.00 2.38
CA PHE A 149 7.48 -4.92 1.57
C PHE A 149 7.65 -5.26 0.10
N ARG A 150 6.63 -4.97 -0.70
CA ARG A 150 6.69 -4.98 -2.16
C ARG A 150 6.09 -3.69 -2.67
N MET A 151 6.84 -2.94 -3.44
CA MET A 151 6.42 -1.66 -4.02
C MET A 151 6.50 -1.71 -5.53
N ASP A 152 5.38 -1.48 -6.19
CA ASP A 152 5.29 -1.46 -7.65
C ASP A 152 6.10 -0.30 -8.23
N LYS A 153 6.94 -0.59 -9.23
CA LYS A 153 7.83 0.37 -9.88
C LYS A 153 7.10 1.49 -10.60
N THR A 154 5.87 1.26 -11.04
CA THR A 154 5.06 2.26 -11.75
C THR A 154 4.62 3.42 -10.85
N HIS A 155 4.60 3.19 -9.53
CA HIS A 155 4.25 4.21 -8.53
C HIS A 155 5.45 5.03 -8.03
N ILE A 156 6.65 4.85 -8.60
CA ILE A 156 7.87 5.56 -8.20
C ILE A 156 8.30 6.48 -9.33
N ALA A 157 8.25 7.78 -9.10
CA ALA A 157 8.67 8.79 -10.07
C ALA A 157 9.73 9.75 -9.49
N PRO A 158 10.91 9.89 -10.12
CA PRO A 158 11.48 9.06 -11.17
C PRO A 158 11.82 7.65 -10.64
N PRO A 159 11.94 6.63 -11.50
CA PRO A 159 12.24 5.29 -11.07
C PRO A 159 13.61 5.24 -10.37
N ARG A 160 13.57 5.12 -9.05
CA ARG A 160 14.74 4.98 -8.17
C ARG A 160 14.45 3.84 -7.20
N ASP A 161 15.49 3.12 -6.79
CA ASP A 161 15.37 2.15 -5.71
C ASP A 161 14.80 2.84 -4.45
N PRO A 162 13.57 2.52 -4.00
CA PRO A 162 12.92 3.17 -2.87
C PRO A 162 13.39 2.64 -1.52
N THR A 163 14.35 1.72 -1.48
CA THR A 163 14.76 1.02 -0.25
C THR A 163 15.11 2.02 0.85
N ASP A 164 16.00 2.97 0.57
CA ASP A 164 16.50 3.89 1.60
C ASP A 164 15.55 5.07 1.86
N THR A 165 14.71 5.45 0.89
CA THR A 165 13.87 6.65 0.98
C THR A 165 12.43 6.35 1.40
N ILE A 166 11.95 5.13 1.21
CA ILE A 166 10.58 4.71 1.50
C ILE A 166 10.54 3.45 2.36
N LEU A 167 11.14 2.34 1.92
CA LEU A 167 10.92 1.04 2.57
C LEU A 167 11.59 0.93 3.95
N ILE A 168 12.79 1.47 4.12
CA ILE A 168 13.45 1.52 5.43
C ILE A 168 12.73 2.49 6.39
N PRO A 169 12.36 3.73 6.01
CA PRO A 169 11.52 4.58 6.84
C PRO A 169 10.20 3.96 7.26
N LEU A 170 9.50 3.26 6.36
CA LEU A 170 8.29 2.49 6.71
C LEU A 170 8.59 1.40 7.74
N LEU A 171 9.62 0.58 7.51
CA LEU A 171 10.04 -0.46 8.44
C LEU A 171 10.31 0.12 9.83
N GLN A 172 11.10 1.19 9.93
CA GLN A 172 11.42 1.86 11.20
C GLN A 172 10.17 2.38 11.90
N ARG A 173 9.21 2.93 11.13
CA ARG A 173 7.97 3.51 11.66
C ARG A 173 7.07 2.44 12.29
N ILE A 174 6.95 1.26 11.65
CA ILE A 174 6.01 0.22 12.09
C ILE A 174 6.62 -0.86 12.96
N THR A 175 7.92 -0.86 13.16
CA THR A 175 8.63 -1.94 13.88
C THR A 175 8.12 -2.15 15.31
N THR A 176 7.66 -1.09 15.98
CA THR A 176 7.12 -1.16 17.35
C THR A 176 5.66 -1.56 17.42
N THR A 177 4.91 -1.44 16.32
CA THR A 177 3.46 -1.69 16.28
C THR A 177 3.10 -2.99 15.59
N VAL A 178 3.92 -3.47 14.63
CA VAL A 178 3.57 -4.58 13.75
C VAL A 178 3.29 -5.90 14.50
N HIS A 179 4.01 -6.23 15.56
CA HIS A 179 3.75 -7.43 16.37
C HIS A 179 2.39 -7.36 17.07
N THR A 180 2.06 -6.19 17.63
CA THR A 180 0.76 -5.96 18.30
C THR A 180 -0.37 -5.96 17.28
N ALA A 181 -0.19 -5.27 16.15
CA ALA A 181 -1.16 -5.25 15.06
C ALA A 181 -1.46 -6.66 14.53
N ALA A 182 -0.42 -7.48 14.32
CA ALA A 182 -0.58 -8.83 13.82
C ALA A 182 -1.23 -9.78 14.84
N SER A 183 -1.10 -9.50 16.14
CA SER A 183 -1.67 -10.32 17.22
C SER A 183 -3.13 -10.00 17.53
N GLY A 184 -3.74 -9.04 16.86
CA GLY A 184 -5.14 -8.69 17.04
C GLY A 184 -6.12 -9.78 16.56
N PRO A 185 -7.43 -9.57 16.72
CA PRO A 185 -8.45 -10.54 16.29
C PRO A 185 -8.39 -10.78 14.77
N THR A 186 -8.76 -12.00 14.36
CA THR A 186 -8.84 -12.32 12.94
C THR A 186 -9.75 -11.34 12.21
N GLN A 187 -9.28 -10.82 11.09
CA GLN A 187 -9.99 -9.85 10.28
C GLN A 187 -9.86 -10.26 8.81
N ASN A 188 -11.01 -10.52 8.18
CA ASN A 188 -11.06 -10.76 6.75
C ASN A 188 -10.87 -9.44 5.99
N ASP A 189 -10.58 -9.53 4.69
CA ASP A 189 -10.31 -8.39 3.83
C ASP A 189 -11.27 -7.21 4.07
N THR A 190 -10.77 -6.20 4.76
CA THR A 190 -11.49 -4.94 5.00
C THR A 190 -10.90 -3.91 4.06
N VAL A 191 -11.75 -3.25 3.29
CA VAL A 191 -11.36 -2.22 2.33
C VAL A 191 -11.79 -0.85 2.85
N TYR A 192 -10.87 0.10 2.91
CA TYR A 192 -11.17 1.49 3.23
C TYR A 192 -10.78 2.39 2.03
N PRO A 193 -11.60 3.38 1.62
CA PRO A 193 -12.97 3.57 2.06
C PRO A 193 -13.89 2.39 1.67
N PRO A 194 -14.93 2.11 2.47
CA PRO A 194 -15.81 0.99 2.19
C PRO A 194 -16.47 1.16 0.81
N ARG A 195 -16.49 0.07 0.03
CA ARG A 195 -17.15 0.09 -1.28
C ARG A 195 -18.64 0.36 -1.11
N PRO A 196 -19.25 1.24 -1.94
CA PRO A 196 -20.71 1.41 -1.95
C PRO A 196 -21.38 0.06 -2.16
N THR A 197 -22.23 -0.36 -1.23
CA THR A 197 -22.96 -1.65 -1.30
C THR A 197 -24.17 -1.60 -2.24
N THR A 198 -24.51 -0.41 -2.72
CA THR A 198 -25.67 -0.21 -3.60
C THR A 198 -25.22 0.43 -4.91
N PRO A 199 -25.52 -0.17 -6.08
CA PRO A 199 -25.33 0.55 -7.33
C PRO A 199 -26.17 1.82 -7.32
N PRO A 200 -25.68 2.94 -7.88
CA PRO A 200 -26.46 4.16 -7.98
C PRO A 200 -27.78 3.82 -8.70
N ALA A 201 -28.90 4.26 -8.11
CA ALA A 201 -30.20 4.04 -8.69
C ALA A 201 -30.21 4.56 -10.14
N THR A 202 -30.52 3.71 -11.08
CA THR A 202 -30.67 4.08 -12.49
C THR A 202 -31.73 5.19 -12.56
N PRO A 203 -31.38 6.37 -13.09
CA PRO A 203 -32.38 7.45 -13.19
C PRO A 203 -33.61 6.96 -13.94
N THR A 204 -34.75 6.99 -13.27
CA THR A 204 -36.04 6.67 -13.91
C THR A 204 -36.24 7.65 -15.05
N PRO A 205 -36.50 7.17 -16.29
CA PRO A 205 -36.77 8.07 -17.41
C PRO A 205 -37.96 8.93 -17.08
N THR A 206 -37.78 10.25 -17.13
CA THR A 206 -38.86 11.20 -16.97
C THR A 206 -39.84 11.04 -18.15
N PRO A 207 -41.14 10.82 -17.93
CA PRO A 207 -42.07 10.73 -19.02
C PRO A 207 -42.10 12.07 -19.78
N THR A 208 -41.83 11.99 -21.07
CA THR A 208 -41.95 13.15 -21.99
C THR A 208 -43.43 13.47 -22.17
N PRO A 209 -43.82 14.74 -22.06
CA PRO A 209 -45.22 15.18 -22.26
C PRO A 209 -45.74 14.98 -23.67
#